data_40204eb41b3883d9cc190375312644dd
#
_entry.id   40204eb41b3883d9cc190375312644dd
#
_cell.length_a   1.000
_cell.length_b   1.000
_cell.length_c   1.000
_cell.angle_alpha   90.00
_cell.angle_beta   90.00
_cell.angle_gamma   90.00
#
_symmetry.space_group_name_H-M   'P 1'
#
loop_
_entity.id
_entity.type
_entity.pdbx_description
1 polymer ?
#
loop_
_entity_poly.entity_id
_entity_poly.type
_entity_poly.pdbx_seq_one_letter_code
_entity_poly.pdbx_strand_id
1 'polypeptide(L)'
;TGAHSFELGEGPVWNPVTKQLSTVDIFHRRVHLFDLENSTPIHRSSFDTEGDVGAALPLLGGEFVLCENKEIVIRYPDGTREKITDVPLQGKNLRSNDAKIGPDGALWVGVMDYDAVDGAGSLWRVSRSGDCQKLLSNLTIPNGLDWWGNEFWFVDGPVEEIRCYNFGYSGLEATDRRFTTNGTPDGLTFDANGEIWLALWGQARVDHFNKHGEVVDSVEVASPHSTSLCFAGDDLNILVCTSALFAMDEATMGQYPNRGDIFSVDLGVSGRPANSIFT
;
A
#
# COMPACT_ATOMS: atom_id res chain seq x y z
N THR A 1 13.03 -9.94 -11.04
CA THR A 1 13.30 -11.17 -11.73
C THR A 1 13.59 -12.33 -10.79
N GLY A 2 12.54 -12.97 -10.27
CA GLY A 2 12.55 -14.37 -9.91
C GLY A 2 13.34 -14.83 -8.70
N ALA A 3 13.32 -14.13 -7.57
CA ALA A 3 13.89 -14.66 -6.33
C ALA A 3 12.95 -14.61 -5.12
N HIS A 4 11.85 -13.90 -5.20
CA HIS A 4 10.92 -13.72 -4.07
C HIS A 4 9.51 -14.06 -4.53
N SER A 5 8.97 -15.16 -4.04
CA SER A 5 7.56 -15.52 -4.20
C SER A 5 6.84 -15.10 -2.94
N PHE A 6 6.32 -13.88 -2.91
CA PHE A 6 5.53 -13.38 -1.79
C PHE A 6 4.19 -14.13 -1.72
N GLU A 7 3.84 -14.59 -0.54
CA GLU A 7 2.49 -15.11 -0.31
C GLU A 7 1.47 -13.98 -0.49
N LEU A 8 1.72 -12.83 0.13
CA LEU A 8 0.96 -11.61 -0.09
C LEU A 8 1.91 -10.41 0.00
N GLY A 9 2.58 -10.11 -1.14
CA GLY A 9 3.48 -8.97 -1.26
C GLY A 9 2.70 -7.67 -1.34
N GLU A 10 3.02 -6.68 -0.47
CA GLU A 10 2.24 -5.48 -0.31
C GLU A 10 3.07 -4.25 0.07
N GLY A 11 2.43 -3.09 0.02
CA GLY A 11 2.90 -1.83 0.57
C GLY A 11 4.33 -1.44 0.17
N PRO A 12 4.70 -1.37 -1.13
CA PRO A 12 6.03 -0.94 -1.53
C PRO A 12 6.19 0.56 -1.21
N VAL A 13 7.32 0.91 -0.58
CA VAL A 13 7.65 2.31 -0.26
C VAL A 13 9.12 2.56 -0.55
N TRP A 14 9.39 3.60 -1.34
CA TRP A 14 10.74 4.08 -1.59
C TRP A 14 11.17 5.08 -0.52
N ASN A 15 12.31 4.83 0.11
CA ASN A 15 12.96 5.78 1.02
C ASN A 15 14.10 6.52 0.27
N PRO A 16 13.94 7.81 -0.03
CA PRO A 16 14.95 8.56 -0.79
C PRO A 16 16.23 8.84 0.01
N VAL A 17 16.18 8.74 1.36
CA VAL A 17 17.33 8.96 2.23
C VAL A 17 18.27 7.75 2.23
N THR A 18 17.71 6.56 2.44
CA THR A 18 18.47 5.30 2.44
C THR A 18 18.66 4.73 1.02
N LYS A 19 17.90 5.24 0.03
CA LYS A 19 17.84 4.73 -1.34
C LYS A 19 17.44 3.25 -1.38
N GLN A 20 16.48 2.89 -0.55
CA GLN A 20 15.96 1.53 -0.46
C GLN A 20 14.45 1.50 -0.66
N LEU A 21 14.02 0.45 -1.32
CA LEU A 21 12.63 0.05 -1.40
C LEU A 21 12.33 -0.90 -0.26
N SER A 22 11.27 -0.64 0.51
CA SER A 22 10.71 -1.60 1.46
C SER A 22 9.40 -2.15 0.93
N THR A 23 9.08 -3.39 1.27
CA THR A 23 7.77 -4.03 1.04
C THR A 23 7.51 -5.08 2.12
N VAL A 24 6.26 -5.46 2.29
CA VAL A 24 5.88 -6.51 3.24
C VAL A 24 5.47 -7.80 2.52
N ASP A 25 5.69 -8.93 3.15
CA ASP A 25 4.96 -10.17 2.90
C ASP A 25 4.07 -10.39 4.13
N ILE A 26 2.78 -10.09 3.97
CA ILE A 26 1.86 -9.98 5.10
C ILE A 26 1.84 -11.26 5.92
N PHE A 27 1.58 -12.40 5.26
CA PHE A 27 1.38 -13.69 5.92
C PHE A 27 2.67 -14.40 6.30
N HIS A 28 3.79 -14.07 5.63
CA HIS A 28 5.11 -14.51 6.10
C HIS A 28 5.67 -13.62 7.21
N ARG A 29 4.94 -12.55 7.63
CA ARG A 29 5.33 -11.67 8.73
C ARG A 29 6.72 -11.11 8.56
N ARG A 30 6.97 -10.55 7.37
CA ARG A 30 8.31 -10.14 7.00
C ARG A 30 8.30 -8.83 6.21
N VAL A 31 9.25 -7.98 6.55
CA VAL A 31 9.58 -6.79 5.77
C VAL A 31 10.84 -7.08 4.97
N HIS A 32 10.81 -6.80 3.68
CA HIS A 32 11.92 -6.96 2.76
C HIS A 32 12.46 -5.60 2.33
N LEU A 33 13.79 -5.51 2.18
CA LEU A 33 14.48 -4.32 1.72
C LEU A 33 15.24 -4.62 0.44
N PHE A 34 15.12 -3.72 -0.54
CA PHE A 34 15.73 -3.85 -1.84
C PHE A 34 16.49 -2.57 -2.19
N ASP A 35 17.62 -2.72 -2.88
CA ASP A 35 18.23 -1.64 -3.64
C ASP A 35 17.66 -1.65 -5.06
N LEU A 36 17.79 -0.53 -5.79
CA LEU A 36 17.52 -0.49 -7.22
C LEU A 36 18.84 -0.48 -7.99
N GLU A 37 19.06 -1.52 -8.79
CA GLU A 37 20.19 -1.61 -9.73
C GLU A 37 19.65 -1.62 -11.17
N ASN A 38 19.98 -0.60 -11.94
CA ASN A 38 19.44 -0.45 -13.31
C ASN A 38 17.91 -0.62 -13.37
N SER A 39 17.21 0.10 -12.50
CA SER A 39 15.75 0.06 -12.35
C SER A 39 15.17 -1.28 -11.87
N THR A 40 16.01 -2.24 -11.49
CA THR A 40 15.57 -3.57 -11.02
C THR A 40 15.71 -3.65 -9.49
N PRO A 41 14.66 -4.05 -8.76
CA PRO A 41 14.77 -4.33 -7.32
C PRO A 41 15.68 -5.53 -7.05
N ILE A 42 16.73 -5.32 -6.25
CA ILE A 42 17.66 -6.36 -5.81
C ILE A 42 17.55 -6.51 -4.31
N HIS A 43 17.12 -7.68 -3.85
CA HIS A 43 16.97 -7.94 -2.42
C HIS A 43 18.29 -7.81 -1.67
N ARG A 44 18.25 -7.11 -0.53
CA ARG A 44 19.41 -6.87 0.33
C ARG A 44 19.27 -7.53 1.69
N SER A 45 18.14 -7.32 2.32
CA SER A 45 17.89 -7.84 3.66
C SER A 45 16.40 -7.94 3.95
N SER A 46 16.08 -8.59 5.05
CA SER A 46 14.73 -8.63 5.58
C SER A 46 14.77 -8.73 7.10
N PHE A 47 13.65 -8.41 7.73
CA PHE A 47 13.44 -8.67 9.15
C PHE A 47 12.02 -9.18 9.40
N ASP A 48 11.89 -10.02 10.41
CA ASP A 48 10.61 -10.59 10.81
C ASP A 48 9.83 -9.62 11.70
N THR A 49 8.50 -9.75 11.65
CA THR A 49 7.55 -9.04 12.49
C THR A 49 6.87 -10.00 13.46
N GLU A 50 6.26 -9.50 14.53
CA GLU A 50 5.62 -10.36 15.54
C GLU A 50 4.22 -10.80 15.13
N GLY A 51 3.56 -10.02 14.27
CA GLY A 51 2.25 -10.29 13.72
C GLY A 51 2.21 -10.18 12.19
N ASP A 52 1.07 -10.50 11.59
CA ASP A 52 0.85 -10.25 10.18
C ASP A 52 0.95 -8.75 9.93
N VAL A 53 1.81 -8.33 9.00
CA VAL A 53 2.19 -6.94 8.79
C VAL A 53 1.54 -6.38 7.53
N GLY A 54 0.51 -5.55 7.68
CA GLY A 54 -0.19 -4.93 6.54
C GLY A 54 0.63 -3.85 5.85
N ALA A 55 1.45 -3.11 6.60
CA ALA A 55 2.33 -2.08 6.04
C ALA A 55 3.59 -1.88 6.89
N ALA A 56 4.69 -1.46 6.24
CA ALA A 56 5.94 -1.05 6.87
C ALA A 56 6.43 0.25 6.23
N LEU A 57 6.24 1.36 6.91
CA LEU A 57 6.49 2.70 6.40
C LEU A 57 7.82 3.24 6.93
N PRO A 58 8.84 3.46 6.07
CA PRO A 58 10.13 3.96 6.51
C PRO A 58 10.04 5.44 6.93
N LEU A 59 10.68 5.78 8.04
CA LEU A 59 10.83 7.14 8.54
C LEU A 59 12.21 7.71 8.18
N LEU A 60 12.37 9.04 8.31
CA LEU A 60 13.61 9.74 7.96
C LEU A 60 14.82 9.32 8.79
N GLY A 61 14.64 8.90 10.02
CA GLY A 61 15.70 8.42 10.92
C GLY A 61 16.11 6.97 10.73
N GLY A 62 15.49 6.26 9.78
CA GLY A 62 15.73 4.83 9.51
C GLY A 62 14.86 3.89 10.32
N GLU A 63 13.94 4.41 11.11
CA GLU A 63 12.90 3.62 11.79
C GLU A 63 11.81 3.22 10.79
N PHE A 64 11.00 2.24 11.19
CA PHE A 64 9.77 1.85 10.48
C PHE A 64 8.55 2.00 11.39
N VAL A 65 7.47 2.57 10.87
CA VAL A 65 6.14 2.36 11.44
C VAL A 65 5.59 1.06 10.85
N LEU A 66 5.29 0.11 11.73
CA LEU A 66 4.74 -1.20 11.36
C LEU A 66 3.26 -1.26 11.77
N CYS A 67 2.42 -1.71 10.86
CA CYS A 67 1.02 -2.03 11.13
C CYS A 67 0.88 -3.55 11.25
N GLU A 68 0.99 -4.08 12.48
CA GLU A 68 1.00 -5.52 12.77
C GLU A 68 -0.32 -5.97 13.39
N ASN A 69 -1.07 -6.84 12.72
CA ASN A 69 -2.43 -7.19 13.15
C ASN A 69 -3.26 -5.91 13.43
N LYS A 70 -3.40 -5.55 14.71
CA LYS A 70 -4.05 -4.31 15.17
C LYS A 70 -3.08 -3.33 15.84
N GLU A 71 -1.82 -3.71 15.99
CA GLU A 71 -0.82 -2.93 16.70
C GLU A 71 -0.10 -1.97 15.76
N ILE A 72 0.12 -0.76 16.24
CA ILE A 72 1.00 0.21 15.59
C ILE A 72 2.28 0.26 16.41
N VAL A 73 3.40 -0.07 15.75
CA VAL A 73 4.70 -0.23 16.39
C VAL A 73 5.73 0.59 15.63
N ILE A 74 6.67 1.21 16.34
CA ILE A 74 7.90 1.71 15.73
C ILE A 74 9.00 0.70 15.98
N ARG A 75 9.66 0.30 14.87
CA ARG A 75 10.88 -0.51 14.92
C ARG A 75 12.06 0.38 14.57
N TYR A 76 13.01 0.44 15.51
CA TYR A 76 14.25 1.20 15.36
C TYR A 76 15.33 0.42 14.59
N PRO A 77 16.37 1.10 14.06
CA PRO A 77 17.44 0.45 13.29
C PRO A 77 18.22 -0.63 14.06
N ASP A 78 18.30 -0.49 15.39
CA ASP A 78 18.94 -1.50 16.27
C ASP A 78 18.05 -2.72 16.56
N GLY A 79 16.84 -2.73 16.00
CA GLY A 79 15.86 -3.79 16.17
C GLY A 79 14.94 -3.61 17.38
N THR A 80 15.17 -2.61 18.24
CA THR A 80 14.25 -2.31 19.35
C THR A 80 12.89 -1.88 18.80
N ARG A 81 11.85 -2.11 19.61
CA ARG A 81 10.45 -1.89 19.22
C ARG A 81 9.75 -1.05 20.29
N GLU A 82 8.96 -0.10 19.85
CA GLU A 82 8.11 0.74 20.68
C GLU A 82 6.66 0.58 20.21
N LYS A 83 5.82 0.00 21.04
CA LYS A 83 4.39 -0.03 20.77
C LYS A 83 3.79 1.36 20.99
N ILE A 84 3.14 1.88 19.97
CA ILE A 84 2.45 3.17 20.01
C ILE A 84 1.05 2.99 20.56
N THR A 85 0.27 2.07 19.96
CA THR A 85 -1.12 1.83 20.36
C THR A 85 -1.66 0.52 19.74
N ASP A 86 -2.81 0.09 20.25
CA ASP A 86 -3.71 -0.82 19.53
C ASP A 86 -4.78 0.02 18.82
N VAL A 87 -5.04 -0.23 17.55
CA VAL A 87 -6.24 0.29 16.90
C VAL A 87 -7.46 -0.30 17.62
N PRO A 88 -8.41 0.51 18.11
CA PRO A 88 -9.49 0.03 19.01
C PRO A 88 -10.59 -0.69 18.22
N LEU A 89 -10.27 -1.87 17.72
CA LEU A 89 -11.13 -2.69 16.87
C LEU A 89 -12.16 -3.45 17.68
N GLN A 90 -13.39 -3.53 17.14
CA GLN A 90 -14.44 -4.40 17.66
C GLN A 90 -14.52 -5.64 16.78
N GLY A 91 -13.86 -6.72 17.19
CA GLY A 91 -13.79 -7.98 16.46
C GLY A 91 -12.48 -8.71 16.78
N LYS A 92 -12.48 -10.02 16.58
CA LYS A 92 -11.31 -10.87 16.89
C LYS A 92 -10.52 -11.27 15.65
N ASN A 93 -11.17 -11.24 14.48
CA ASN A 93 -10.62 -11.73 13.21
C ASN A 93 -10.20 -10.58 12.29
N LEU A 94 -9.65 -9.50 12.88
CA LEU A 94 -9.30 -8.27 12.15
C LEU A 94 -7.79 -8.08 12.11
N ARG A 95 -7.29 -7.56 10.97
CA ARG A 95 -5.91 -7.18 10.75
C ARG A 95 -5.80 -5.82 10.05
N SER A 96 -4.66 -5.17 10.19
CA SER A 96 -4.29 -4.06 9.31
C SER A 96 -4.10 -4.55 7.87
N ASN A 97 -4.40 -3.68 6.93
CA ASN A 97 -4.16 -3.85 5.50
C ASN A 97 -3.29 -2.71 4.99
N ASP A 98 -3.68 -2.00 3.93
CA ASP A 98 -2.89 -0.90 3.40
C ASP A 98 -2.84 0.30 4.36
N ALA A 99 -1.70 1.00 4.38
CA ALA A 99 -1.51 2.19 5.19
C ALA A 99 -0.51 3.16 4.55
N LYS A 100 -0.71 4.46 4.82
CA LYS A 100 0.25 5.52 4.48
C LYS A 100 0.32 6.58 5.57
N ILE A 101 1.43 7.30 5.65
CA ILE A 101 1.51 8.53 6.43
C ILE A 101 0.88 9.66 5.62
N GLY A 102 -0.14 10.29 6.17
CA GLY A 102 -0.84 11.39 5.53
C GLY A 102 -0.06 12.71 5.53
N PRO A 103 -0.53 13.72 4.79
CA PRO A 103 0.09 15.05 4.75
C PRO A 103 0.03 15.78 6.10
N ASP A 104 -0.79 15.31 7.01
CA ASP A 104 -0.93 15.79 8.39
C ASP A 104 0.04 15.11 9.37
N GLY A 105 0.94 14.24 8.87
CA GLY A 105 1.90 13.49 9.67
C GLY A 105 1.31 12.32 10.46
N ALA A 106 0.01 12.05 10.37
CA ALA A 106 -0.59 10.90 11.01
C ALA A 106 -0.52 9.64 10.12
N LEU A 107 -0.51 8.48 10.74
CA LEU A 107 -0.69 7.21 10.05
C LEU A 107 -2.18 7.03 9.71
N TRP A 108 -2.46 6.71 8.46
CA TRP A 108 -3.78 6.28 8.01
C TRP A 108 -3.70 4.80 7.68
N VAL A 109 -4.53 4.00 8.34
CA VAL A 109 -4.47 2.54 8.25
C VAL A 109 -5.85 1.95 8.02
N GLY A 110 -5.97 1.16 6.98
CA GLY A 110 -7.10 0.30 6.70
C GLY A 110 -7.06 -0.94 7.59
N VAL A 111 -8.22 -1.35 8.09
CA VAL A 111 -8.40 -2.58 8.84
C VAL A 111 -9.51 -3.39 8.21
N MET A 112 -9.27 -4.68 8.00
CA MET A 112 -10.19 -5.63 7.40
C MET A 112 -10.36 -6.90 8.23
N ASP A 113 -11.42 -7.65 7.97
CA ASP A 113 -11.57 -9.02 8.46
C ASP A 113 -10.73 -9.99 7.59
N TYR A 114 -10.09 -11.00 8.19
CA TYR A 114 -9.30 -12.00 7.46
C TYR A 114 -10.10 -12.74 6.40
N ASP A 115 -11.39 -12.94 6.65
CA ASP A 115 -12.32 -13.60 5.72
C ASP A 115 -13.02 -12.60 4.78
N ALA A 116 -12.56 -11.34 4.75
CA ALA A 116 -13.13 -10.26 3.95
C ALA A 116 -14.65 -10.10 4.12
N VAL A 117 -15.12 -10.20 5.36
CA VAL A 117 -16.53 -10.05 5.70
C VAL A 117 -17.02 -8.66 5.33
N ASP A 118 -18.08 -8.60 4.53
CA ASP A 118 -18.65 -7.35 4.04
C ASP A 118 -19.01 -6.38 5.18
N GLY A 119 -18.52 -5.15 5.05
CA GLY A 119 -18.78 -4.09 6.03
C GLY A 119 -18.04 -4.21 7.37
N ALA A 120 -17.20 -5.24 7.58
CA ALA A 120 -16.46 -5.42 8.83
C ALA A 120 -15.23 -4.50 8.96
N GLY A 121 -14.76 -3.97 7.84
CA GLY A 121 -13.56 -3.13 7.78
C GLY A 121 -13.80 -1.66 8.14
N SER A 122 -12.69 -0.95 8.31
CA SER A 122 -12.69 0.47 8.69
C SER A 122 -11.36 1.14 8.34
N LEU A 123 -11.37 2.46 8.17
CA LEU A 123 -10.18 3.30 8.02
C LEU A 123 -9.97 4.12 9.29
N TRP A 124 -8.74 4.14 9.76
CA TRP A 124 -8.33 4.82 10.98
C TRP A 124 -7.21 5.82 10.73
N ARG A 125 -7.21 6.90 11.48
CA ARG A 125 -6.12 7.87 11.60
C ARG A 125 -5.49 7.71 12.99
N VAL A 126 -4.18 7.50 13.03
CA VAL A 126 -3.43 7.26 14.27
C VAL A 126 -2.29 8.27 14.36
N SER A 127 -2.23 9.02 15.47
CA SER A 127 -1.12 9.94 15.74
C SER A 127 0.07 9.22 16.38
N ARG A 128 1.23 9.85 16.38
CA ARG A 128 2.43 9.36 17.09
C ARG A 128 2.22 9.24 18.61
N SER A 129 1.30 10.04 19.19
CA SER A 129 0.90 9.94 20.60
C SER A 129 0.00 8.75 20.92
N GLY A 130 -0.47 8.02 19.91
CA GLY A 130 -1.35 6.86 20.07
C GLY A 130 -2.84 7.19 20.00
N ASP A 131 -3.22 8.43 19.68
CA ASP A 131 -4.63 8.79 19.51
C ASP A 131 -5.18 8.17 18.23
N CYS A 132 -6.29 7.43 18.33
CA CYS A 132 -6.95 6.75 17.23
C CYS A 132 -8.28 7.41 16.91
N GLN A 133 -8.45 7.84 15.66
CA GLN A 133 -9.70 8.38 15.14
C GLN A 133 -10.20 7.48 14.00
N LYS A 134 -11.42 6.95 14.12
CA LYS A 134 -12.07 6.24 13.02
C LYS A 134 -12.56 7.26 11.99
N LEU A 135 -12.15 7.10 10.74
CA LEU A 135 -12.51 7.99 9.64
C LEU A 135 -13.66 7.43 8.80
N LEU A 136 -13.57 6.14 8.43
CA LEU A 136 -14.59 5.45 7.64
C LEU A 136 -14.94 4.12 8.31
N SER A 137 -16.16 3.66 8.11
CA SER A 137 -16.68 2.37 8.58
C SER A 137 -17.47 1.67 7.46
N ASN A 138 -17.86 0.43 7.70
CA ASN A 138 -18.58 -0.40 6.73
C ASN A 138 -17.77 -0.60 5.43
N LEU A 139 -16.47 -0.76 5.57
CA LEU A 139 -15.55 -1.16 4.50
C LEU A 139 -15.40 -2.67 4.50
N THR A 140 -14.97 -3.24 3.39
CA THR A 140 -14.71 -4.68 3.29
C THR A 140 -13.22 -4.96 3.24
N ILE A 141 -12.52 -4.43 2.24
CA ILE A 141 -11.08 -4.55 2.06
C ILE A 141 -10.53 -3.14 1.79
N PRO A 142 -10.33 -2.31 2.85
CA PRO A 142 -9.71 -0.99 2.69
C PRO A 142 -8.30 -1.16 2.14
N ASN A 143 -8.09 -0.63 0.96
CA ASN A 143 -6.87 -0.73 0.17
C ASN A 143 -6.33 0.66 -0.18
N GLY A 144 -5.80 0.82 -1.36
CA GLY A 144 -5.08 1.97 -1.85
C GLY A 144 -5.59 3.31 -1.35
N LEU A 145 -4.69 4.12 -0.84
CA LEU A 145 -4.98 5.44 -0.28
C LEU A 145 -3.86 6.42 -0.62
N ASP A 146 -4.21 7.61 -1.06
CA ASP A 146 -3.23 8.68 -1.31
C ASP A 146 -3.92 10.05 -1.36
N TRP A 147 -3.14 11.13 -1.42
CA TRP A 147 -3.63 12.50 -1.39
C TRP A 147 -3.14 13.31 -2.59
N TRP A 148 -4.01 14.17 -3.11
CA TRP A 148 -3.64 15.23 -4.03
C TRP A 148 -4.15 16.57 -3.51
N GLY A 149 -3.26 17.41 -3.00
CA GLY A 149 -3.64 18.62 -2.27
C GLY A 149 -4.47 18.27 -1.03
N ASN A 150 -5.68 18.79 -0.96
CA ASN A 150 -6.63 18.52 0.14
C ASN A 150 -7.61 17.39 -0.19
N GLU A 151 -7.43 16.71 -1.30
CA GLU A 151 -8.25 15.57 -1.68
C GLU A 151 -7.60 14.27 -1.20
N PHE A 152 -8.37 13.45 -0.54
CA PHE A 152 -8.03 12.09 -0.16
C PHE A 152 -8.71 11.11 -1.11
N TRP A 153 -7.93 10.26 -1.75
CA TRP A 153 -8.39 9.26 -2.68
C TRP A 153 -8.19 7.88 -2.10
N PHE A 154 -9.23 7.05 -2.22
CA PHE A 154 -9.31 5.80 -1.49
C PHE A 154 -10.09 4.74 -2.28
N VAL A 155 -9.70 3.47 -2.11
CA VAL A 155 -10.41 2.31 -2.64
C VAL A 155 -10.80 1.33 -1.53
N ASP A 156 -11.95 0.68 -1.72
CA ASP A 156 -12.38 -0.49 -0.97
C ASP A 156 -12.51 -1.62 -2.00
N GLY A 157 -11.67 -2.65 -1.92
CA GLY A 157 -11.44 -3.63 -2.99
C GLY A 157 -12.70 -4.16 -3.70
N PRO A 158 -13.74 -4.63 -2.99
CA PRO A 158 -14.97 -5.13 -3.62
C PRO A 158 -15.82 -4.06 -4.29
N VAL A 159 -15.54 -2.79 -4.01
CA VAL A 159 -16.24 -1.67 -4.64
C VAL A 159 -15.37 -1.17 -5.80
N GLU A 160 -15.72 -1.52 -7.01
CA GLU A 160 -14.95 -1.19 -8.22
C GLU A 160 -14.97 0.32 -8.53
N GLU A 161 -14.55 1.13 -7.54
CA GLU A 161 -14.47 2.59 -7.61
C GLU A 161 -13.27 3.13 -6.84
N ILE A 162 -12.60 4.14 -7.39
CA ILE A 162 -11.72 5.04 -6.64
C ILE A 162 -12.59 6.21 -6.17
N ARG A 163 -12.65 6.45 -4.87
CA ARG A 163 -13.48 7.50 -4.27
C ARG A 163 -12.64 8.66 -3.77
N CYS A 164 -13.16 9.87 -3.96
CA CYS A 164 -12.54 11.10 -3.49
C CYS A 164 -13.30 11.67 -2.29
N TYR A 165 -12.55 12.13 -1.30
CA TYR A 165 -13.02 12.84 -0.13
C TYR A 165 -12.27 14.16 0.01
N ASN A 166 -12.93 15.22 0.47
CA ASN A 166 -12.21 16.38 0.95
C ASN A 166 -11.64 16.09 2.34
N PHE A 167 -10.35 16.36 2.52
CA PHE A 167 -9.69 16.26 3.83
C PHE A 167 -9.47 17.67 4.39
N GLY A 168 -10.09 17.96 5.50
CA GLY A 168 -10.03 19.24 6.15
C GLY A 168 -10.03 19.14 7.67
N TYR A 169 -10.13 20.28 8.34
CA TYR A 169 -10.11 20.38 9.80
C TYR A 169 -11.23 19.58 10.49
N SER A 170 -12.36 19.39 9.85
CA SER A 170 -13.50 18.59 10.32
C SER A 170 -13.36 17.09 10.09
N GLY A 171 -12.32 16.64 9.38
CA GLY A 171 -12.09 15.24 8.99
C GLY A 171 -12.36 15.02 7.50
N LEU A 172 -12.92 13.84 7.15
CA LEU A 172 -13.27 13.48 5.79
C LEU A 172 -14.71 13.87 5.45
N GLU A 173 -14.87 14.58 4.34
CA GLU A 173 -16.16 14.90 3.74
C GLU A 173 -16.27 14.22 2.38
N ALA A 174 -17.28 13.36 2.19
CA ALA A 174 -17.50 12.67 0.93
C ALA A 174 -17.79 13.66 -0.19
N THR A 175 -17.25 13.39 -1.37
CA THR A 175 -17.56 14.14 -2.60
C THR A 175 -18.31 13.24 -3.59
N ASP A 176 -18.83 13.84 -4.66
CA ASP A 176 -19.44 13.08 -5.76
C ASP A 176 -18.39 12.57 -6.77
N ARG A 177 -17.09 12.95 -6.58
CA ARG A 177 -16.01 12.52 -7.47
C ARG A 177 -15.65 11.07 -7.18
N ARG A 178 -15.77 10.26 -8.22
CA ARG A 178 -15.39 8.87 -8.23
C ARG A 178 -14.98 8.43 -9.63
N PHE A 179 -14.07 7.48 -9.73
CA PHE A 179 -13.67 6.87 -10.98
C PHE A 179 -14.02 5.39 -10.92
N THR A 180 -14.74 4.89 -11.92
CA THR A 180 -15.05 3.47 -12.02
C THR A 180 -13.82 2.72 -12.48
N THR A 181 -13.50 1.60 -11.83
CA THR A 181 -12.42 0.71 -12.21
C THR A 181 -12.96 -0.46 -13.05
N ASN A 182 -12.13 -1.01 -13.91
CA ASN A 182 -12.48 -2.22 -14.66
C ASN A 182 -11.78 -3.43 -14.05
N GLY A 183 -12.19 -3.79 -12.86
CA GLY A 183 -11.62 -4.85 -12.02
C GLY A 183 -11.48 -4.40 -10.58
N THR A 184 -11.09 -5.33 -9.70
CA THR A 184 -10.93 -5.10 -8.27
C THR A 184 -9.74 -4.19 -7.98
N PRO A 185 -9.96 -2.94 -7.52
CA PRO A 185 -8.88 -2.02 -7.20
C PRO A 185 -8.13 -2.46 -5.94
N ASP A 186 -6.81 -2.28 -5.96
CA ASP A 186 -5.92 -2.59 -4.86
C ASP A 186 -5.09 -1.36 -4.49
N GLY A 187 -3.77 -1.41 -4.39
CA GLY A 187 -2.95 -0.25 -4.07
C GLY A 187 -3.00 0.86 -5.10
N LEU A 188 -2.94 2.12 -4.69
CA LEU A 188 -2.89 3.29 -5.57
C LEU A 188 -1.80 4.28 -5.16
N THR A 189 -1.33 5.04 -6.14
CA THR A 189 -0.43 6.18 -5.92
C THR A 189 -0.66 7.26 -6.97
N PHE A 190 -0.28 8.51 -6.63
CA PHE A 190 -0.26 9.60 -7.58
C PHE A 190 1.13 9.79 -8.20
N ASP A 191 1.15 10.15 -9.47
CA ASP A 191 2.34 10.71 -10.10
C ASP A 191 2.50 12.22 -9.80
N ALA A 192 3.57 12.82 -10.30
CA ALA A 192 3.85 14.24 -10.13
C ALA A 192 2.88 15.17 -10.88
N ASN A 193 2.12 14.64 -11.82
CA ASN A 193 1.09 15.38 -12.57
C ASN A 193 -0.27 15.37 -11.85
N GLY A 194 -0.45 14.54 -10.81
CA GLY A 194 -1.72 14.34 -10.11
C GLY A 194 -2.65 13.38 -10.83
N GLU A 195 -2.08 12.43 -11.51
CA GLU A 195 -2.77 11.33 -12.16
C GLU A 195 -2.59 10.05 -11.34
N ILE A 196 -3.59 9.16 -11.35
CA ILE A 196 -3.63 7.99 -10.47
C ILE A 196 -3.11 6.77 -11.21
N TRP A 197 -2.19 6.06 -10.55
CA TRP A 197 -1.77 4.71 -10.92
C TRP A 197 -2.39 3.72 -9.94
N LEU A 198 -3.05 2.68 -10.44
CA LEU A 198 -3.87 1.75 -9.67
C LEU A 198 -3.53 0.31 -10.02
N ALA A 199 -3.12 -0.49 -9.03
CA ALA A 199 -3.02 -1.93 -9.17
C ALA A 199 -4.41 -2.56 -9.20
N LEU A 200 -4.58 -3.58 -10.06
CA LEU A 200 -5.85 -4.29 -10.21
C LEU A 200 -5.67 -5.77 -9.90
N TRP A 201 -6.19 -6.20 -8.77
CA TRP A 201 -6.18 -7.60 -8.36
C TRP A 201 -6.91 -8.48 -9.37
N GLY A 202 -6.26 -9.57 -9.78
CA GLY A 202 -6.82 -10.54 -10.72
C GLY A 202 -6.76 -10.13 -12.20
N GLN A 203 -6.18 -8.96 -12.54
CA GLN A 203 -6.18 -8.41 -13.89
C GLN A 203 -4.79 -8.39 -14.55
N ALA A 204 -3.74 -8.77 -13.84
CA ALA A 204 -2.35 -8.77 -14.32
C ALA A 204 -1.91 -7.40 -14.89
N ARG A 205 -2.34 -6.30 -14.29
CA ARG A 205 -2.02 -4.95 -14.77
C ARG A 205 -2.13 -3.87 -13.70
N VAL A 206 -1.54 -2.74 -14.03
CA VAL A 206 -1.70 -1.44 -13.36
C VAL A 206 -2.33 -0.50 -14.38
N ASP A 207 -3.43 0.16 -14.05
CA ASP A 207 -4.07 1.16 -14.89
C ASP A 207 -3.65 2.58 -14.49
N HIS A 208 -3.46 3.44 -15.50
CA HIS A 208 -3.17 4.87 -15.37
C HIS A 208 -4.42 5.68 -15.67
N PHE A 209 -4.91 6.41 -14.68
CA PHE A 209 -6.08 7.28 -14.77
C PHE A 209 -5.68 8.73 -14.86
N ASN A 210 -6.18 9.44 -15.86
CA ASN A 210 -6.04 10.88 -15.91
C ASN A 210 -6.94 11.57 -14.86
N LYS A 211 -6.84 12.90 -14.73
CA LYS A 211 -7.61 13.69 -13.76
C LYS A 211 -9.13 13.68 -13.96
N HIS A 212 -9.60 13.15 -15.09
CA HIS A 212 -11.02 13.01 -15.42
C HIS A 212 -11.55 11.60 -15.14
N GLY A 213 -10.69 10.67 -14.71
CA GLY A 213 -11.04 9.28 -14.42
C GLY A 213 -11.10 8.39 -15.65
N GLU A 214 -10.46 8.81 -16.74
CA GLU A 214 -10.30 7.98 -17.92
C GLU A 214 -8.99 7.19 -17.82
N VAL A 215 -9.03 5.89 -18.13
CA VAL A 215 -7.82 5.08 -18.27
C VAL A 215 -7.13 5.50 -19.57
N VAL A 216 -5.94 6.07 -19.44
CA VAL A 216 -5.14 6.59 -20.58
C VAL A 216 -3.98 5.69 -20.95
N ASP A 217 -3.55 4.84 -20.03
CA ASP A 217 -2.49 3.85 -20.23
C ASP A 217 -2.66 2.67 -19.28
N SER A 218 -1.98 1.55 -19.55
CA SER A 218 -1.95 0.37 -18.70
C SER A 218 -0.60 -0.33 -18.82
N VAL A 219 -0.05 -0.76 -17.68
CA VAL A 219 1.17 -1.56 -17.61
C VAL A 219 0.82 -3.00 -17.29
N GLU A 220 1.21 -3.92 -18.17
CA GLU A 220 1.06 -5.35 -17.92
C GLU A 220 2.01 -5.82 -16.80
N VAL A 221 1.50 -6.63 -15.89
CA VAL A 221 2.25 -7.26 -14.80
C VAL A 221 2.25 -8.76 -15.02
N ALA A 222 3.42 -9.39 -14.95
CA ALA A 222 3.54 -10.84 -15.16
C ALA A 222 3.09 -11.67 -13.93
N SER A 223 2.07 -11.20 -13.24
CA SER A 223 1.34 -11.84 -12.15
C SER A 223 -0.11 -11.38 -12.17
N PRO A 224 -1.10 -12.26 -12.03
CA PRO A 224 -2.52 -11.84 -12.08
C PRO A 224 -2.90 -10.98 -10.87
N HIS A 225 -2.31 -11.25 -9.70
CA HIS A 225 -2.58 -10.52 -8.47
C HIS A 225 -1.54 -9.40 -8.28
N SER A 226 -1.64 -8.31 -9.07
CA SER A 226 -0.95 -7.06 -8.78
C SER A 226 -1.62 -6.41 -7.58
N THR A 227 -0.82 -6.12 -6.54
CA THR A 227 -1.33 -5.71 -5.22
C THR A 227 -1.14 -4.23 -4.96
N SER A 228 0.09 -3.74 -4.93
CA SER A 228 0.34 -2.35 -4.60
C SER A 228 1.48 -1.77 -5.43
N LEU A 229 1.67 -0.44 -5.36
CA LEU A 229 2.66 0.23 -6.17
C LEU A 229 3.22 1.50 -5.53
N CYS A 230 4.44 1.84 -5.90
CA CYS A 230 5.05 3.13 -5.59
C CYS A 230 5.98 3.57 -6.72
N PHE A 231 6.31 4.86 -6.75
CA PHE A 231 7.41 5.37 -7.55
C PHE A 231 8.71 5.34 -6.75
N ALA A 232 9.79 4.90 -7.38
CA ALA A 232 11.09 4.68 -6.76
C ALA A 232 12.22 5.23 -7.63
N GLY A 233 13.46 5.20 -7.11
CA GLY A 233 14.64 5.75 -7.76
C GLY A 233 14.90 7.22 -7.38
N ASP A 234 16.08 7.72 -7.74
CA ASP A 234 16.50 9.09 -7.41
C ASP A 234 15.56 10.15 -8.02
N ASP A 235 15.06 9.90 -9.22
CA ASP A 235 14.15 10.77 -9.95
C ASP A 235 12.66 10.36 -9.79
N LEU A 236 12.38 9.33 -8.98
CA LEU A 236 11.05 8.75 -8.76
C LEU A 236 10.33 8.36 -10.08
N ASN A 237 11.07 7.93 -11.10
CA ASN A 237 10.54 7.60 -12.42
C ASN A 237 10.36 6.09 -12.65
N ILE A 238 10.70 5.27 -11.66
CA ILE A 238 10.55 3.82 -11.71
C ILE A 238 9.28 3.43 -10.97
N LEU A 239 8.25 2.99 -11.70
CA LEU A 239 7.09 2.37 -11.08
C LEU A 239 7.46 0.97 -10.61
N VAL A 240 7.28 0.70 -9.33
CA VAL A 240 7.43 -0.62 -8.72
C VAL A 240 6.05 -1.15 -8.36
N CYS A 241 5.76 -2.40 -8.71
CA CYS A 241 4.52 -3.09 -8.38
C CYS A 241 4.83 -4.39 -7.64
N THR A 242 4.15 -4.62 -6.53
CA THR A 242 4.15 -5.89 -5.79
C THR A 242 3.07 -6.83 -6.30
N SER A 243 3.19 -8.11 -6.00
CA SER A 243 2.19 -9.11 -6.36
C SER A 243 2.10 -10.24 -5.33
N ALA A 244 1.07 -11.09 -5.45
CA ALA A 244 0.77 -12.13 -4.49
C ALA A 244 0.57 -13.51 -5.13
N LEU A 245 0.88 -14.55 -4.34
CA LEU A 245 0.45 -15.93 -4.58
C LEU A 245 -0.91 -16.23 -3.96
N PHE A 246 -1.26 -15.52 -2.91
CA PHE A 246 -2.48 -15.72 -2.12
C PHE A 246 -3.73 -15.84 -3.02
N ALA A 247 -4.57 -16.82 -2.71
CA ALA A 247 -5.80 -17.13 -3.44
C ALA A 247 -5.62 -17.50 -4.93
N MET A 248 -4.41 -17.87 -5.36
CA MET A 248 -4.14 -18.30 -6.73
C MET A 248 -4.29 -19.81 -6.87
N ASP A 249 -5.07 -20.28 -7.84
CA ASP A 249 -5.19 -21.71 -8.13
C ASP A 249 -3.98 -22.25 -8.92
N GLU A 250 -3.80 -23.60 -8.92
CA GLU A 250 -2.69 -24.26 -9.59
C GLU A 250 -2.64 -23.99 -11.10
N ALA A 251 -3.80 -23.89 -11.76
CA ALA A 251 -3.88 -23.64 -13.20
C ALA A 251 -3.36 -22.24 -13.55
N THR A 252 -3.76 -21.25 -12.78
CA THR A 252 -3.28 -19.87 -12.88
C THR A 252 -1.79 -19.79 -12.55
N MET A 253 -1.34 -20.46 -11.49
CA MET A 253 0.08 -20.54 -11.14
C MET A 253 0.95 -21.08 -12.28
N GLY A 254 0.43 -22.05 -13.04
CA GLY A 254 1.14 -22.62 -14.20
C GLY A 254 1.33 -21.62 -15.36
N GLN A 255 0.50 -20.60 -15.46
CA GLN A 255 0.56 -19.59 -16.52
C GLN A 255 1.51 -18.43 -16.19
N TYR A 256 1.74 -18.16 -14.90
CA TYR A 256 2.53 -17.02 -14.44
C TYR A 256 3.77 -17.48 -13.65
N PRO A 257 4.89 -17.75 -14.32
CA PRO A 257 6.11 -18.26 -13.66
C PRO A 257 6.73 -17.27 -12.66
N ASN A 258 6.48 -15.96 -12.84
CA ASN A 258 7.00 -14.89 -11.98
C ASN A 258 5.95 -14.36 -10.97
N ARG A 259 4.87 -15.09 -10.76
CA ARG A 259 3.84 -14.74 -9.76
C ARG A 259 4.43 -14.53 -8.36
N GLY A 260 3.85 -13.59 -7.61
CA GLY A 260 4.33 -13.25 -6.28
C GLY A 260 5.68 -12.53 -6.26
N ASP A 261 6.15 -12.03 -7.41
CA ASP A 261 7.40 -11.29 -7.52
C ASP A 261 7.17 -9.77 -7.42
N ILE A 262 8.25 -9.00 -7.38
CA ILE A 262 8.23 -7.54 -7.55
C ILE A 262 8.56 -7.21 -8.99
N PHE A 263 7.79 -6.31 -9.57
CA PHE A 263 7.96 -5.81 -10.93
C PHE A 263 8.35 -4.34 -10.92
N SER A 264 9.10 -3.92 -11.90
CA SER A 264 9.50 -2.52 -12.05
C SER A 264 9.59 -2.12 -13.51
N VAL A 265 9.23 -0.88 -13.81
CA VAL A 265 9.31 -0.30 -15.15
C VAL A 265 9.63 1.19 -15.06
N ASP A 266 10.49 1.68 -15.95
CA ASP A 266 10.71 3.11 -16.16
C ASP A 266 9.65 3.62 -17.14
N LEU A 267 8.79 4.51 -16.65
CA LEU A 267 7.64 5.01 -17.42
C LEU A 267 7.92 6.37 -18.08
N GLY A 268 9.07 7.01 -17.76
CA GLY A 268 9.35 8.38 -18.19
C GLY A 268 8.46 9.45 -17.53
N VAL A 269 7.64 9.06 -16.54
CA VAL A 269 6.89 9.97 -15.66
C VAL A 269 7.43 9.81 -14.25
N SER A 270 7.46 10.89 -13.49
CA SER A 270 7.93 10.87 -12.10
C SER A 270 6.75 10.81 -11.14
N GLY A 271 6.93 10.08 -10.05
CA GLY A 271 6.02 10.08 -8.90
C GLY A 271 6.31 11.21 -7.92
N ARG A 272 5.82 11.03 -6.71
CA ARG A 272 6.05 11.94 -5.57
C ARG A 272 6.69 11.16 -4.43
N PRO A 273 7.53 11.82 -3.61
CA PRO A 273 8.06 11.16 -2.43
C PRO A 273 6.94 10.79 -1.46
N ALA A 274 7.05 9.62 -0.85
CA ALA A 274 6.16 9.23 0.24
C ALA A 274 6.39 10.13 1.47
N ASN A 275 5.33 10.40 2.23
CA ASN A 275 5.46 11.05 3.53
C ASN A 275 6.19 10.12 4.50
N SER A 276 7.20 10.64 5.18
CA SER A 276 8.07 9.88 6.08
C SER A 276 8.25 10.53 7.46
N ILE A 277 7.35 11.45 7.81
CA ILE A 277 7.30 12.11 9.12
C ILE A 277 6.03 11.67 9.84
N PHE A 278 6.19 10.94 10.93
CA PHE A 278 5.09 10.48 11.76
C PHE A 278 5.06 11.30 13.06
N THR A 279 3.99 12.07 13.25
CA THR A 279 3.81 13.05 14.36
C THR A 279 2.61 12.75 15.25
#